data_e7232b739c78e172302cd058df355145
#
_entry.id   e7232b739c78e172302cd058df355145
#
_cell.length_a   1.000
_cell.length_b   1.000
_cell.length_c   1.000
_cell.angle_alpha   90.00
_cell.angle_beta   90.00
_cell.angle_gamma   90.00
#
_symmetry.space_group_name_H-M   'P 1'
#
loop_
_entity.id
_entity.type
_entity.pdbx_description
1 polymer ?
#
loop_
_entity_poly.entity_id
_entity_poly.type
_entity_poly.pdbx_seq_one_letter_code
_entity_poly.pdbx_strand_id
1 'polypeptide(L)'
;MTGLWTGLSAAAVLLAAPVWAQDVDCGNAQTQMEMTFCAEQDWQTADADLNAAYAAAQKVMRAIDAGLPKAEQGAEANLRAGQRAWVTFRDATCAAEGYAMHGGSAEPMLIYSCRARLTEQRGADLWTMATPY
;
A
#
# COMPACT_ATOMS: atom_id res chain seq x y z
N MET A 1 -43.95 26.32 -55.18
CA MET A 1 -44.50 25.71 -53.96
C MET A 1 -43.43 24.87 -53.32
N THR A 2 -42.76 25.41 -52.32
CA THR A 2 -41.54 24.88 -51.69
C THR A 2 -41.95 24.32 -50.32
N GLY A 3 -41.83 23.00 -50.17
CA GLY A 3 -42.08 22.31 -48.90
C GLY A 3 -40.78 22.21 -48.09
N LEU A 4 -40.71 22.88 -46.94
CA LEU A 4 -39.65 22.70 -45.92
C LEU A 4 -39.91 21.40 -45.12
N TRP A 5 -38.96 20.49 -45.17
CA TRP A 5 -38.93 19.36 -44.27
C TRP A 5 -38.01 19.71 -43.09
N THR A 6 -38.56 19.89 -41.92
CA THR A 6 -37.82 20.03 -40.65
C THR A 6 -37.55 18.65 -40.07
N GLY A 7 -36.31 18.22 -40.16
CA GLY A 7 -35.87 16.99 -39.50
C GLY A 7 -35.64 17.25 -38.01
N LEU A 8 -36.41 16.59 -37.12
CA LEU A 8 -36.12 16.51 -35.70
C LEU A 8 -35.03 15.44 -35.47
N SER A 9 -33.82 15.88 -35.09
CA SER A 9 -32.78 15.01 -34.60
C SER A 9 -33.02 14.76 -33.09
N ALA A 10 -33.44 13.53 -32.76
CA ALA A 10 -33.55 13.09 -31.37
C ALA A 10 -32.14 12.75 -30.86
N ALA A 11 -31.60 13.57 -29.97
CA ALA A 11 -30.38 13.28 -29.26
C ALA A 11 -30.67 12.23 -28.16
N ALA A 12 -30.17 11.00 -28.32
CA ALA A 12 -30.22 9.97 -27.31
C ALA A 12 -29.21 10.31 -26.20
N VAL A 13 -29.69 10.71 -25.03
CA VAL A 13 -28.90 10.88 -23.80
C VAL A 13 -28.66 9.50 -23.22
N LEU A 14 -27.42 8.96 -23.37
CA LEU A 14 -26.98 7.76 -22.68
C LEU A 14 -26.78 8.09 -21.20
N LEU A 15 -27.74 7.71 -20.36
CA LEU A 15 -27.59 7.74 -18.91
C LEU A 15 -26.60 6.65 -18.52
N ALA A 16 -25.37 7.04 -18.17
CA ALA A 16 -24.41 6.15 -17.54
C ALA A 16 -24.96 5.80 -16.13
N ALA A 17 -25.37 4.55 -15.94
CA ALA A 17 -25.74 4.05 -14.62
C ALA A 17 -24.50 4.08 -13.71
N PRO A 18 -24.61 4.49 -12.43
CA PRO A 18 -23.50 4.42 -11.50
C PRO A 18 -23.10 2.96 -11.34
N VAL A 19 -21.84 2.63 -11.65
CA VAL A 19 -21.25 1.35 -11.30
C VAL A 19 -21.08 1.38 -9.79
N TRP A 20 -21.93 0.69 -9.08
CA TRP A 20 -21.77 0.43 -7.65
C TRP A 20 -20.51 -0.42 -7.51
N ALA A 21 -19.46 0.12 -6.92
CA ALA A 21 -18.34 -0.68 -6.44
C ALA A 21 -18.95 -1.69 -5.45
N GLN A 22 -18.85 -3.00 -5.75
CA GLN A 22 -19.27 -4.02 -4.81
C GLN A 22 -18.35 -3.91 -3.60
N ASP A 23 -18.89 -3.59 -2.43
CA ASP A 23 -18.17 -3.66 -1.17
C ASP A 23 -17.78 -5.13 -0.94
N VAL A 24 -16.49 -5.45 -1.06
CA VAL A 24 -15.98 -6.78 -0.79
C VAL A 24 -15.93 -6.96 0.73
N ASP A 25 -16.67 -7.95 1.23
CA ASP A 25 -16.61 -8.36 2.63
C ASP A 25 -15.35 -9.21 2.89
N CYS A 26 -14.29 -8.58 3.38
CA CYS A 26 -13.03 -9.26 3.66
C CYS A 26 -13.14 -10.25 4.84
N GLY A 27 -14.18 -10.16 5.66
CA GLY A 27 -14.47 -11.18 6.69
C GLY A 27 -15.02 -12.49 6.11
N ASN A 28 -15.49 -12.48 4.85
CA ASN A 28 -16.11 -13.62 4.19
C ASN A 28 -15.76 -13.72 2.70
N ALA A 29 -14.53 -13.38 2.32
CA ALA A 29 -14.05 -13.51 0.95
C ALA A 29 -14.07 -14.97 0.48
N GLN A 30 -14.78 -15.25 -0.63
CA GLN A 30 -15.01 -16.62 -1.14
C GLN A 30 -14.30 -16.86 -2.47
N THR A 31 -14.08 -15.83 -3.26
CA THR A 31 -13.43 -15.95 -4.57
C THR A 31 -11.96 -15.55 -4.48
N GLN A 32 -11.15 -16.06 -5.41
CA GLN A 32 -9.72 -15.69 -5.49
C GLN A 32 -9.55 -14.18 -5.71
N MET A 33 -10.44 -13.55 -6.45
CA MET A 33 -10.38 -12.10 -6.68
C MET A 33 -10.64 -11.31 -5.39
N GLU A 34 -11.67 -11.71 -4.61
CA GLU A 34 -11.95 -11.09 -3.31
C GLU A 34 -10.79 -11.30 -2.33
N MET A 35 -10.25 -12.50 -2.25
CA MET A 35 -9.09 -12.80 -1.38
C MET A 35 -7.86 -11.97 -1.76
N THR A 36 -7.61 -11.79 -3.07
CA THR A 36 -6.50 -10.95 -3.55
C THR A 36 -6.74 -9.49 -3.20
N PHE A 37 -7.96 -8.98 -3.40
CA PHE A 37 -8.34 -7.62 -3.02
C PHE A 37 -8.16 -7.40 -1.52
N CYS A 38 -8.60 -8.31 -0.68
CA CYS A 38 -8.48 -8.19 0.77
C CYS A 38 -7.01 -8.21 1.23
N ALA A 39 -6.18 -9.08 0.65
CA ALA A 39 -4.75 -9.10 0.93
C ALA A 39 -4.06 -7.77 0.54
N GLU A 40 -4.50 -7.14 -0.55
CA GLU A 40 -4.02 -5.81 -0.95
C GLU A 40 -4.46 -4.72 0.04
N GLN A 41 -5.71 -4.75 0.52
CA GLN A 41 -6.22 -3.82 1.53
C GLN A 41 -5.47 -3.95 2.86
N ASP A 42 -5.18 -5.17 3.30
CA ASP A 42 -4.37 -5.44 4.49
C ASP A 42 -2.98 -4.82 4.34
N TRP A 43 -2.34 -5.02 3.19
CA TRP A 43 -1.04 -4.39 2.92
C TRP A 43 -1.11 -2.86 2.92
N GLN A 44 -2.11 -2.26 2.28
CA GLN A 44 -2.29 -0.79 2.25
C GLN A 44 -2.49 -0.23 3.67
N THR A 45 -3.24 -0.94 4.52
CA THR A 45 -3.46 -0.57 5.91
C THR A 45 -2.16 -0.64 6.71
N ALA A 46 -1.40 -1.72 6.57
CA ALA A 46 -0.09 -1.88 7.19
C ALA A 46 0.91 -0.81 6.71
N ASP A 47 0.89 -0.45 5.43
CA ASP A 47 1.77 0.57 4.85
C ASP A 47 1.44 1.97 5.38
N ALA A 48 0.17 2.28 5.61
CA ALA A 48 -0.24 3.54 6.23
C ALA A 48 0.29 3.66 7.67
N ASP A 49 0.19 2.59 8.49
CA ASP A 49 0.74 2.56 9.85
C ASP A 49 2.28 2.63 9.83
N LEU A 50 2.94 1.89 8.95
CA LEU A 50 4.39 1.94 8.78
C LEU A 50 4.88 3.36 8.44
N ASN A 51 4.18 4.07 7.56
CA ASN A 51 4.54 5.43 7.20
C ASN A 51 4.42 6.39 8.40
N ALA A 52 3.39 6.23 9.23
CA ALA A 52 3.24 6.99 10.49
C ALA A 52 4.36 6.66 11.48
N ALA A 53 4.68 5.38 11.68
CA ALA A 53 5.75 4.91 12.53
C ALA A 53 7.12 5.43 12.08
N TYR A 54 7.38 5.41 10.76
CA TYR A 54 8.62 5.91 10.19
C TYR A 54 8.78 7.42 10.41
N ALA A 55 7.72 8.20 10.22
CA ALA A 55 7.75 9.64 10.50
C ALA A 55 8.04 9.93 11.98
N ALA A 56 7.45 9.18 12.90
CA ALA A 56 7.70 9.28 14.33
C ALA A 56 9.15 8.91 14.68
N ALA A 57 9.66 7.78 14.16
CA ALA A 57 11.04 7.36 14.36
C ALA A 57 12.05 8.39 13.80
N GLN A 58 11.79 8.97 12.62
CA GLN A 58 12.64 10.03 12.06
C GLN A 58 12.71 11.24 12.97
N LYS A 59 11.61 11.63 13.61
CA LYS A 59 11.60 12.76 14.57
C LYS A 59 12.52 12.49 15.76
N VAL A 60 12.49 11.26 16.29
CA VAL A 60 13.38 10.85 17.40
C VAL A 60 14.84 10.82 16.94
N MET A 61 15.15 10.25 15.78
CA MET A 61 16.52 10.17 15.28
C MET A 61 17.12 11.55 14.99
N ARG A 62 16.32 12.49 14.47
CA ARG A 62 16.75 13.89 14.33
C ARG A 62 17.04 14.57 15.67
N ALA A 63 16.23 14.28 16.69
CA ALA A 63 16.45 14.83 18.03
C ALA A 63 17.75 14.27 18.67
N ILE A 64 18.05 12.99 18.45
CA ILE A 64 19.32 12.38 18.86
C ILE A 64 20.48 13.07 18.15
N ASP A 65 20.44 13.21 16.83
CA ASP A 65 21.48 13.88 16.06
C ASP A 65 21.71 15.32 16.53
N ALA A 66 20.63 16.06 16.85
CA ALA A 66 20.75 17.43 17.33
C ALA A 66 21.46 17.56 18.70
N GLY A 67 21.46 16.48 19.50
CA GLY A 67 22.17 16.42 20.78
C GLY A 67 23.64 15.99 20.66
N LEU A 68 24.09 15.58 19.48
CA LEU A 68 25.44 15.05 19.25
C LEU A 68 26.36 16.07 18.54
N PRO A 69 27.68 16.00 18.77
CA PRO A 69 28.67 16.73 17.97
C PRO A 69 28.48 16.34 16.47
N LYS A 70 28.67 17.30 15.57
CA LYS A 70 28.42 17.12 14.13
C LYS A 70 29.14 15.90 13.52
N ALA A 71 30.34 15.57 14.02
CA ALA A 71 31.12 14.44 13.56
C ALA A 71 30.53 13.08 14.02
N GLU A 72 29.62 13.06 14.99
CA GLU A 72 29.01 11.87 15.57
C GLU A 72 27.53 11.68 15.11
N GLN A 73 26.97 12.65 14.39
CA GLN A 73 25.62 12.59 13.86
C GLN A 73 25.52 11.53 12.76
N GLY A 74 24.38 10.82 12.72
CA GLY A 74 24.13 9.80 11.71
C GLY A 74 22.89 8.96 11.97
N ALA A 75 22.18 9.23 13.08
CA ALA A 75 21.01 8.45 13.46
C ALA A 75 19.90 8.48 12.39
N GLU A 76 19.52 9.69 11.91
CA GLU A 76 18.51 9.85 10.86
C GLU A 76 19.01 9.26 9.53
N ALA A 77 20.25 9.45 9.16
CA ALA A 77 20.83 8.95 7.93
C ALA A 77 20.80 7.40 7.88
N ASN A 78 21.16 6.75 8.99
CA ASN A 78 21.12 5.29 9.13
C ASN A 78 19.69 4.75 9.09
N LEU A 79 18.74 5.38 9.78
CA LEU A 79 17.33 5.01 9.71
C LEU A 79 16.81 5.06 8.26
N ARG A 80 17.13 6.12 7.53
CA ARG A 80 16.74 6.31 6.14
C ARG A 80 17.36 5.26 5.22
N ALA A 81 18.64 4.96 5.40
CA ALA A 81 19.34 3.93 4.64
C ALA A 81 18.75 2.54 4.90
N GLY A 82 18.51 2.20 6.17
CA GLY A 82 17.89 0.96 6.59
C GLY A 82 16.47 0.80 6.02
N GLN A 83 15.66 1.88 6.03
CA GLN A 83 14.31 1.81 5.48
C GLN A 83 14.31 1.55 3.95
N ARG A 84 15.21 2.18 3.20
CA ARG A 84 15.35 1.90 1.76
C ARG A 84 15.77 0.47 1.48
N ALA A 85 16.75 -0.04 2.23
CA ALA A 85 17.21 -1.43 2.10
C ALA A 85 16.08 -2.42 2.45
N TRP A 86 15.30 -2.10 3.49
CA TRP A 86 14.17 -2.93 3.90
C TRP A 86 13.06 -2.99 2.82
N VAL A 87 12.70 -1.87 2.17
CA VAL A 87 11.73 -1.89 1.07
C VAL A 87 12.17 -2.83 -0.06
N THR A 88 13.45 -2.77 -0.43
CA THR A 88 14.03 -3.67 -1.44
C THR A 88 13.95 -5.13 -1.00
N PHE A 89 14.29 -5.41 0.26
CA PHE A 89 14.19 -6.75 0.86
C PHE A 89 12.74 -7.26 0.85
N ARG A 90 11.77 -6.45 1.32
CA ARG A 90 10.36 -6.81 1.34
C ARG A 90 9.87 -7.21 -0.04
N ASP A 91 10.11 -6.36 -1.03
CA ASP A 91 9.55 -6.57 -2.37
C ASP A 91 10.17 -7.80 -3.05
N ALA A 92 11.47 -8.02 -2.91
CA ALA A 92 12.15 -9.19 -3.44
C ALA A 92 11.71 -10.49 -2.73
N THR A 93 11.60 -10.46 -1.40
CA THR A 93 11.15 -11.61 -0.60
C THR A 93 9.73 -12.02 -0.97
N CYS A 94 8.82 -11.05 -1.07
CA CYS A 94 7.42 -11.34 -1.37
C CYS A 94 7.22 -11.76 -2.84
N ALA A 95 8.01 -11.24 -3.76
CA ALA A 95 8.04 -11.76 -5.11
C ALA A 95 8.46 -13.25 -5.13
N ALA A 96 9.48 -13.61 -4.36
CA ALA A 96 9.93 -15.01 -4.24
C ALA A 96 8.85 -15.91 -3.62
N GLU A 97 8.15 -15.47 -2.57
CA GLU A 97 7.03 -16.23 -1.97
C GLU A 97 5.89 -16.45 -2.99
N GLY A 98 5.61 -15.47 -3.86
CA GLY A 98 4.61 -15.57 -4.92
C GLY A 98 4.86 -16.71 -5.91
N TYR A 99 6.12 -17.08 -6.12
CA TYR A 99 6.49 -18.18 -7.03
C TYR A 99 5.90 -19.53 -6.62
N ALA A 100 5.47 -19.72 -5.38
CA ALA A 100 4.73 -20.93 -4.98
C ALA A 100 3.45 -21.15 -5.79
N MET A 101 2.87 -20.07 -6.35
CA MET A 101 1.67 -20.10 -7.20
C MET A 101 1.93 -19.41 -8.55
N HIS A 102 3.18 -19.47 -9.05
CA HIS A 102 3.61 -18.73 -10.23
C HIS A 102 2.75 -19.00 -11.46
N GLY A 103 2.30 -17.93 -12.11
CA GLY A 103 1.40 -17.97 -13.26
C GLY A 103 -0.06 -18.30 -12.91
N GLY A 104 -0.39 -18.55 -11.65
CA GLY A 104 -1.74 -18.79 -11.17
C GLY A 104 -2.43 -17.54 -10.63
N SER A 105 -3.77 -17.60 -10.51
CA SER A 105 -4.57 -16.48 -9.99
C SER A 105 -4.31 -16.17 -8.49
N ALA A 106 -3.71 -17.08 -7.75
CA ALA A 106 -3.36 -16.90 -6.33
C ALA A 106 -1.99 -16.23 -6.11
N GLU A 107 -1.14 -16.12 -7.14
CA GLU A 107 0.18 -15.48 -7.01
C GLU A 107 0.11 -14.05 -6.45
N PRO A 108 -0.74 -13.14 -6.97
CA PRO A 108 -0.85 -11.79 -6.41
C PRO A 108 -1.30 -11.77 -4.94
N MET A 109 -2.22 -12.65 -4.54
CA MET A 109 -2.68 -12.76 -3.16
C MET A 109 -1.52 -13.11 -2.22
N LEU A 110 -0.67 -14.08 -2.59
CA LEU A 110 0.50 -14.45 -1.79
C LEU A 110 1.48 -13.29 -1.66
N ILE A 111 1.73 -12.56 -2.75
CA ILE A 111 2.61 -11.38 -2.74
C ILE A 111 2.08 -10.30 -1.79
N TYR A 112 0.78 -9.96 -1.87
CA TYR A 112 0.18 -8.95 -1.00
C TYR A 112 0.14 -9.39 0.47
N SER A 113 -0.22 -10.64 0.76
CA SER A 113 -0.22 -11.17 2.13
C SER A 113 1.18 -11.15 2.76
N CYS A 114 2.22 -11.51 1.99
CA CYS A 114 3.61 -11.39 2.42
C CYS A 114 3.98 -9.92 2.71
N ARG A 115 3.63 -8.99 1.82
CA ARG A 115 3.89 -7.56 1.99
C ARG A 115 3.19 -7.03 3.23
N ALA A 116 1.93 -7.37 3.47
CA ALA A 116 1.19 -6.98 4.67
C ALA A 116 1.96 -7.43 5.92
N ARG A 117 2.26 -8.70 6.04
CA ARG A 117 2.97 -9.28 7.18
C ARG A 117 4.33 -8.62 7.45
N LEU A 118 5.17 -8.45 6.43
CA LEU A 118 6.48 -7.82 6.59
C LEU A 118 6.36 -6.34 6.94
N THR A 119 5.36 -5.64 6.38
CA THR A 119 5.11 -4.22 6.64
C THR A 119 4.62 -3.99 8.08
N GLU A 120 3.73 -4.84 8.60
CA GLU A 120 3.31 -4.82 10.00
C GLU A 120 4.48 -5.02 10.96
N GLN A 121 5.34 -6.02 10.70
CA GLN A 121 6.53 -6.27 11.51
C GLN A 121 7.45 -5.05 11.53
N ARG A 122 7.69 -4.45 10.37
CA ARG A 122 8.53 -3.25 10.27
C ARG A 122 7.91 -2.04 10.94
N GLY A 123 6.59 -1.86 10.84
CA GLY A 123 5.85 -0.81 11.55
C GLY A 123 6.06 -0.92 13.07
N ALA A 124 5.93 -2.12 13.62
CA ALA A 124 6.16 -2.38 15.06
C ALA A 124 7.60 -2.04 15.49
N ASP A 125 8.61 -2.42 14.68
CA ASP A 125 10.02 -2.06 14.95
C ASP A 125 10.22 -0.56 14.94
N LEU A 126 9.61 0.16 14.01
CA LEU A 126 9.71 1.62 13.89
C LEU A 126 8.99 2.33 15.05
N TRP A 127 7.83 1.83 15.50
CA TRP A 127 7.16 2.34 16.70
C TRP A 127 8.02 2.17 17.94
N THR A 128 8.73 1.03 18.05
CA THR A 128 9.70 0.82 19.15
C THR A 128 10.82 1.86 19.12
N MET A 129 11.37 2.18 17.94
CA MET A 129 12.39 3.23 17.78
C MET A 129 11.84 4.64 18.05
N ALA A 130 10.55 4.85 17.85
CA ALA A 130 9.87 6.11 18.10
C ALA A 130 9.56 6.35 19.60
N THR A 131 9.69 5.32 20.43
CA THR A 131 9.44 5.41 21.88
C THR A 131 10.76 5.77 22.57
N PRO A 132 10.87 6.95 23.26
CA PRO A 132 12.08 7.31 24.00
C PRO A 132 12.33 6.31 25.15
N TYR A 133 13.61 6.00 25.42
CA TYR A 133 14.05 5.24 26.59
C TYR A 133 13.95 6.06 27.86
#